data_88b1d1d20bdb4bf0b0af50ca51da53a2
#
_entry.id   88b1d1d20bdb4bf0b0af50ca51da53a2
#
_cell.length_a   1.000
_cell.length_b   1.000
_cell.length_c   1.000
_cell.angle_alpha   90.00
_cell.angle_beta   90.00
_cell.angle_gamma   90.00
#
_symmetry.space_group_name_H-M   'P 1'
#
loop_
_entity.id
_entity.type
_entity.pdbx_description
1 polymer ?
#
loop_
_entity_poly.entity_id
_entity_poly.type
_entity_poly.pdbx_seq_one_letter_code
_entity_poly.pdbx_strand_id
1 'polypeptide(L)'
;MTNMILEQSKQDGVTTLTMNTPERLNGWTMEMMDALKEGFRSAAQDEETRVLVLTGADPYYCAGVNLSATIRLGHPRKLHAMIVANNQALFEIFLDFPKPILIAVNGPAIGAGVTSATLCDGIIASEKATFSTPFAALGITPEGCSSMHFARLMGESNTARMLGKEGWRPTAEEALKAGLIQWVAPHEELGQEARRIALEWIASDAERSFRGASERDELKAVNASESVELADALFSAPFIKAQFDFLRSKKKWGPAAMFLTMLITRPLWSRLL
;
A
#
# COMPACT_ATOMS: atom_id res chain seq x y z
N MET A 1 12.25 -16.94 -20.63
CA MET A 1 10.99 -16.21 -20.50
C MET A 1 11.24 -15.14 -19.46
N THR A 2 11.16 -13.87 -19.85
CA THR A 2 11.28 -12.75 -18.90
C THR A 2 10.04 -12.81 -17.99
N ASN A 3 10.21 -13.16 -16.71
CA ASN A 3 9.11 -13.13 -15.75
C ASN A 3 8.59 -11.70 -15.68
N MET A 4 7.34 -11.48 -16.09
CA MET A 4 6.70 -10.18 -15.94
C MET A 4 6.47 -9.92 -14.47
N ILE A 5 6.89 -8.75 -13.97
CA ILE A 5 6.76 -8.36 -12.56
C ILE A 5 5.31 -8.10 -12.14
N LEU A 6 4.43 -7.82 -13.13
CA LEU A 6 2.99 -7.74 -12.99
C LEU A 6 2.38 -8.60 -14.10
N GLU A 7 1.68 -9.64 -13.72
CA GLU A 7 0.95 -10.50 -14.66
C GLU A 7 -0.48 -10.01 -14.79
N GLN A 8 -1.04 -10.11 -16.00
CA GLN A 8 -2.41 -9.75 -16.28
C GLN A 8 -3.15 -10.91 -16.92
N SER A 9 -4.32 -11.22 -16.42
CA SER A 9 -5.27 -12.13 -17.05
C SER A 9 -6.64 -11.46 -17.14
N LYS A 10 -7.42 -11.84 -18.16
CA LYS A 10 -8.78 -11.31 -18.34
C LYS A 10 -9.74 -12.45 -18.73
N GLN A 11 -10.87 -12.52 -18.02
CA GLN A 11 -11.91 -13.48 -18.29
C GLN A 11 -13.28 -12.95 -17.81
N ASP A 12 -14.31 -13.04 -18.65
CA ASP A 12 -15.70 -12.70 -18.32
C ASP A 12 -15.90 -11.31 -17.68
N GLY A 13 -15.18 -10.30 -18.19
CA GLY A 13 -15.26 -8.93 -17.68
C GLY A 13 -14.41 -8.66 -16.43
N VAL A 14 -13.73 -9.68 -15.90
CA VAL A 14 -12.81 -9.55 -14.77
C VAL A 14 -11.39 -9.49 -15.29
N THR A 15 -10.69 -8.39 -15.01
CA THR A 15 -9.24 -8.29 -15.22
C THR A 15 -8.54 -8.52 -13.88
N THR A 16 -7.63 -9.48 -13.84
CA THR A 16 -6.81 -9.76 -12.66
C THR A 16 -5.38 -9.32 -12.91
N LEU A 17 -4.87 -8.48 -12.01
CA LEU A 17 -3.46 -8.10 -11.93
C LEU A 17 -2.80 -8.86 -10.77
N THR A 18 -1.73 -9.58 -11.07
CA THR A 18 -0.96 -10.34 -10.07
C THR A 18 0.44 -9.75 -9.96
N MET A 19 0.76 -9.16 -8.79
CA MET A 19 2.13 -8.76 -8.47
C MET A 19 3.01 -10.02 -8.39
N ASN A 20 4.02 -10.13 -9.23
CA ASN A 20 4.79 -11.37 -9.42
C ASN A 20 6.30 -11.16 -9.22
N THR A 21 6.66 -10.79 -8.00
CA THR A 21 8.05 -10.73 -7.53
C THR A 21 8.17 -11.41 -6.16
N PRO A 22 7.84 -12.72 -6.07
CA PRO A 22 7.78 -13.44 -4.79
C PRO A 22 9.12 -13.45 -4.04
N GLU A 23 10.25 -13.45 -4.75
CA GLU A 23 11.59 -13.33 -4.17
C GLU A 23 11.84 -11.99 -3.46
N ARG A 24 11.03 -10.97 -3.75
CA ARG A 24 11.01 -9.65 -3.09
C ARG A 24 9.72 -9.42 -2.30
N LEU A 25 8.97 -10.51 -2.03
CA LEU A 25 7.72 -10.51 -1.28
C LEU A 25 6.68 -9.54 -1.88
N ASN A 26 6.66 -9.38 -3.20
CA ASN A 26 5.84 -8.44 -3.95
C ASN A 26 5.95 -6.99 -3.45
N GLY A 27 7.11 -6.64 -2.90
CA GLY A 27 7.38 -5.28 -2.40
C GLY A 27 7.38 -4.26 -3.53
N TRP A 28 6.85 -3.08 -3.26
CA TRP A 28 6.72 -2.02 -4.24
C TRP A 28 8.04 -1.29 -4.46
N THR A 29 8.76 -1.74 -5.46
CA THR A 29 9.90 -1.03 -6.07
C THR A 29 9.37 -0.01 -7.07
N MET A 30 10.24 0.89 -7.57
CA MET A 30 9.86 1.81 -8.65
C MET A 30 9.32 1.06 -9.87
N GLU A 31 9.96 -0.06 -10.24
CA GLU A 31 9.52 -0.91 -11.36
C GLU A 31 8.11 -1.48 -11.15
N MET A 32 7.83 -1.99 -9.93
CA MET A 32 6.50 -2.52 -9.59
C MET A 32 5.45 -1.39 -9.58
N MET A 33 5.79 -0.23 -9.01
CA MET A 33 4.88 0.93 -9.00
C MET A 33 4.55 1.42 -10.42
N ASP A 34 5.54 1.45 -11.31
CA ASP A 34 5.32 1.82 -12.71
C ASP A 34 4.48 0.76 -13.45
N ALA A 35 4.71 -0.53 -13.17
CA ALA A 35 3.90 -1.62 -13.72
C ALA A 35 2.45 -1.57 -13.21
N LEU A 36 2.23 -1.28 -11.92
CA LEU A 36 0.88 -1.09 -11.37
C LEU A 36 0.16 0.08 -12.02
N LYS A 37 0.82 1.25 -12.17
CA LYS A 37 0.25 2.41 -12.87
C LYS A 37 -0.19 2.04 -14.29
N GLU A 38 0.66 1.34 -15.02
CA GLU A 38 0.35 0.92 -16.39
C GLU A 38 -0.78 -0.11 -16.44
N GLY A 39 -0.77 -1.11 -15.53
CA GLY A 39 -1.83 -2.13 -15.44
C GLY A 39 -3.19 -1.50 -15.11
N PHE A 40 -3.23 -0.59 -14.13
CA PHE A 40 -4.45 0.16 -13.79
C PHE A 40 -4.93 1.03 -14.95
N ARG A 41 -4.00 1.76 -15.61
CA ARG A 41 -4.33 2.58 -16.79
C ARG A 41 -4.91 1.75 -17.92
N SER A 42 -4.28 0.63 -18.23
CA SER A 42 -4.74 -0.30 -19.27
C SER A 42 -6.13 -0.86 -18.95
N ALA A 43 -6.35 -1.34 -17.71
CA ALA A 43 -7.64 -1.87 -17.28
C ALA A 43 -8.74 -0.78 -17.24
N ALA A 44 -8.39 0.47 -16.91
CA ALA A 44 -9.34 1.59 -16.92
C ALA A 44 -9.86 1.89 -18.34
N GLN A 45 -8.97 1.81 -19.34
CA GLN A 45 -9.27 2.11 -20.75
C GLN A 45 -9.89 0.92 -21.51
N ASP A 46 -9.75 -0.29 -20.98
CA ASP A 46 -10.27 -1.50 -21.63
C ASP A 46 -11.78 -1.64 -21.40
N GLU A 47 -12.58 -1.46 -22.44
CA GLU A 47 -14.05 -1.52 -22.39
C GLU A 47 -14.58 -2.90 -21.94
N GLU A 48 -13.82 -3.97 -22.14
CA GLU A 48 -14.21 -5.30 -21.70
C GLU A 48 -13.97 -5.53 -20.20
N THR A 49 -13.11 -4.74 -19.56
CA THR A 49 -12.90 -4.81 -18.11
C THR A 49 -14.08 -4.15 -17.39
N ARG A 50 -14.79 -4.92 -16.58
CA ARG A 50 -15.90 -4.45 -15.73
C ARG A 50 -15.49 -4.35 -14.27
N VAL A 51 -14.66 -5.26 -13.79
CA VAL A 51 -14.11 -5.30 -12.43
C VAL A 51 -12.62 -5.60 -12.51
N LEU A 52 -11.84 -4.91 -11.68
CA LEU A 52 -10.42 -5.17 -11.48
C LEU A 52 -10.21 -5.99 -10.19
N VAL A 53 -9.46 -7.09 -10.29
CA VAL A 53 -8.95 -7.83 -9.14
C VAL A 53 -7.44 -7.60 -9.03
N LEU A 54 -6.94 -7.26 -7.85
CA LEU A 54 -5.50 -7.16 -7.58
C LEU A 54 -5.11 -8.18 -6.51
N THR A 55 -4.06 -8.95 -6.79
CA THR A 55 -3.51 -9.97 -5.90
C THR A 55 -1.98 -10.03 -5.98
N GLY A 56 -1.36 -10.90 -5.20
CA GLY A 56 0.08 -11.19 -5.26
C GLY A 56 0.38 -12.65 -5.53
N ALA A 57 1.53 -12.95 -6.12
CA ALA A 57 2.08 -14.30 -6.15
C ALA A 57 2.57 -14.67 -4.75
N ASP A 58 2.30 -15.91 -4.33
CA ASP A 58 2.67 -16.40 -2.99
C ASP A 58 4.19 -16.27 -2.71
N PRO A 59 4.56 -16.14 -1.41
CA PRO A 59 3.71 -16.28 -0.21
C PRO A 59 3.15 -14.96 0.36
N TYR A 60 3.44 -13.81 -0.21
CA TYR A 60 3.00 -12.49 0.28
C TYR A 60 2.04 -11.83 -0.70
N TYR A 61 1.07 -11.11 -0.16
CA TYR A 61 0.35 -10.13 -0.98
C TYR A 61 1.27 -8.97 -1.35
N CYS A 62 1.81 -8.26 -0.34
CA CYS A 62 2.71 -7.14 -0.58
C CYS A 62 3.50 -6.78 0.69
N ALA A 63 4.82 -6.69 0.59
CA ALA A 63 5.68 -6.26 1.69
C ALA A 63 5.76 -4.73 1.87
N GLY A 64 4.94 -3.96 1.15
CA GLY A 64 4.92 -2.49 1.18
C GLY A 64 5.98 -1.85 0.29
N VAL A 65 6.14 -0.53 0.40
CA VAL A 65 7.12 0.24 -0.37
C VAL A 65 8.54 -0.06 0.10
N ASN A 66 9.43 -0.29 -0.85
CA ASN A 66 10.86 -0.49 -0.55
C ASN A 66 11.54 0.86 -0.28
N LEU A 67 11.52 1.30 0.98
CA LEU A 67 12.09 2.58 1.41
C LEU A 67 13.58 2.70 1.11
N SER A 68 14.34 1.59 1.08
CA SER A 68 15.79 1.64 0.83
C SER A 68 16.13 2.00 -0.62
N ALA A 69 15.23 1.77 -1.55
CA ALA A 69 15.40 2.12 -2.96
C ALA A 69 15.01 3.58 -3.28
N THR A 70 14.26 4.22 -2.39
CA THR A 70 13.77 5.60 -2.57
C THR A 70 14.75 6.66 -2.05
N ILE A 71 15.70 6.28 -1.18
CA ILE A 71 16.65 7.22 -0.59
C ILE A 71 17.79 7.46 -1.56
N ARG A 72 17.82 8.65 -2.19
CA ARG A 72 18.88 9.12 -3.06
C ARG A 72 19.50 10.39 -2.48
N LEU A 73 20.79 10.60 -2.73
CA LEU A 73 21.41 11.88 -2.41
C LEU A 73 20.97 12.94 -3.42
N GLY A 74 20.57 14.10 -2.94
CA GLY A 74 20.09 15.18 -3.78
C GLY A 74 19.75 16.43 -2.97
N HIS A 75 19.30 17.47 -3.64
CA HIS A 75 18.87 18.71 -2.98
C HIS A 75 17.62 18.44 -2.12
N PRO A 76 17.63 18.75 -0.80
CA PRO A 76 16.56 18.37 0.13
C PRO A 76 15.16 18.75 -0.35
N ARG A 77 14.96 20.00 -0.78
CA ARG A 77 13.67 20.49 -1.29
C ARG A 77 13.18 19.72 -2.52
N LYS A 78 14.08 19.34 -3.45
CA LYS A 78 13.72 18.57 -4.64
C LYS A 78 13.35 17.14 -4.27
N LEU A 79 14.10 16.54 -3.33
CA LEU A 79 13.78 15.18 -2.84
C LEU A 79 12.46 15.17 -2.08
N HIS A 80 12.21 16.15 -1.23
CA HIS A 80 10.94 16.29 -0.52
C HIS A 80 9.77 16.38 -1.51
N ALA A 81 9.83 17.31 -2.47
CA ALA A 81 8.79 17.46 -3.49
C ALA A 81 8.58 16.17 -4.32
N MET A 82 9.66 15.45 -4.63
CA MET A 82 9.57 14.16 -5.34
C MET A 82 8.88 13.08 -4.48
N ILE A 83 9.18 13.02 -3.18
CA ILE A 83 8.54 12.06 -2.27
C ILE A 83 7.05 12.36 -2.18
N VAL A 84 6.66 13.62 -1.97
CA VAL A 84 5.26 14.05 -1.95
C VAL A 84 4.55 13.61 -3.23
N ALA A 85 5.08 13.98 -4.39
CA ALA A 85 4.47 13.68 -5.68
C ALA A 85 4.35 12.17 -5.94
N ASN A 86 5.40 11.40 -5.61
CA ASN A 86 5.38 9.95 -5.82
C ASN A 86 4.40 9.24 -4.89
N ASN A 87 4.35 9.64 -3.60
CA ASN A 87 3.42 9.04 -2.64
C ASN A 87 1.98 9.38 -3.01
N GLN A 88 1.71 10.64 -3.33
CA GLN A 88 0.38 11.06 -3.76
C GLN A 88 -0.07 10.30 -5.02
N ALA A 89 0.76 10.25 -6.06
CA ALA A 89 0.47 9.54 -7.30
C ALA A 89 0.28 8.03 -7.10
N LEU A 90 0.97 7.43 -6.13
CA LEU A 90 0.85 6.00 -5.83
C LEU A 90 -0.57 5.62 -5.39
N PHE A 91 -1.18 6.40 -4.51
CA PHE A 91 -2.54 6.12 -4.03
C PHE A 91 -3.62 6.65 -4.97
N GLU A 92 -3.31 7.67 -5.77
CA GLU A 92 -4.26 8.20 -6.77
C GLU A 92 -4.63 7.17 -7.84
N ILE A 93 -3.77 6.20 -8.16
CA ILE A 93 -4.14 5.13 -9.12
C ILE A 93 -5.33 4.30 -8.63
N PHE A 94 -5.48 4.14 -7.30
CA PHE A 94 -6.62 3.46 -6.68
C PHE A 94 -7.83 4.39 -6.57
N LEU A 95 -7.62 5.66 -6.23
CA LEU A 95 -8.69 6.64 -6.06
C LEU A 95 -9.36 7.03 -7.38
N ASP A 96 -8.58 7.15 -8.45
CA ASP A 96 -9.04 7.61 -9.76
C ASP A 96 -9.47 6.47 -10.69
N PHE A 97 -9.28 5.21 -10.29
CA PHE A 97 -9.74 4.08 -11.09
C PHE A 97 -11.26 4.08 -11.22
N PRO A 98 -11.83 4.03 -12.44
CA PRO A 98 -13.24 4.31 -12.66
C PRO A 98 -14.19 3.13 -12.43
N LYS A 99 -13.65 1.91 -12.23
CA LYS A 99 -14.42 0.68 -12.13
C LYS A 99 -14.23 0.04 -10.75
N PRO A 100 -15.12 -0.86 -10.30
CA PRO A 100 -14.93 -1.56 -9.02
C PRO A 100 -13.60 -2.31 -8.94
N ILE A 101 -12.96 -2.23 -7.78
CA ILE A 101 -11.69 -2.91 -7.46
C ILE A 101 -11.92 -3.87 -6.32
N LEU A 102 -11.65 -5.15 -6.53
CA LEU A 102 -11.57 -6.16 -5.49
C LEU A 102 -10.12 -6.52 -5.20
N ILE A 103 -9.72 -6.44 -3.95
CA ILE A 103 -8.40 -6.89 -3.52
C ILE A 103 -8.50 -8.31 -2.99
N ALA A 104 -7.68 -9.21 -3.54
CA ALA A 104 -7.55 -10.59 -3.07
C ALA A 104 -6.21 -10.75 -2.35
N VAL A 105 -6.24 -10.68 -1.01
CA VAL A 105 -5.04 -10.71 -0.17
C VAL A 105 -4.65 -12.16 0.10
N ASN A 106 -3.69 -12.69 -0.67
CA ASN A 106 -3.26 -14.09 -0.60
C ASN A 106 -2.36 -14.42 0.60
N GLY A 107 -1.71 -13.43 1.20
CA GLY A 107 -0.77 -13.62 2.31
C GLY A 107 -0.53 -12.32 3.08
N PRO A 108 0.59 -12.19 3.82
CA PRO A 108 0.87 -10.98 4.56
C PRO A 108 0.85 -9.72 3.69
N ALA A 109 0.13 -8.69 4.15
CA ALA A 109 0.04 -7.35 3.59
C ALA A 109 0.68 -6.34 4.55
N ILE A 110 1.59 -5.48 4.06
CA ILE A 110 2.35 -4.57 4.91
C ILE A 110 2.34 -3.15 4.34
N GLY A 111 2.18 -2.15 5.21
CA GLY A 111 2.27 -0.72 4.87
C GLY A 111 1.33 -0.31 3.76
N ALA A 112 1.87 0.24 2.67
CA ALA A 112 1.10 0.66 1.50
C ALA A 112 0.26 -0.46 0.86
N GLY A 113 0.67 -1.74 1.02
CA GLY A 113 -0.14 -2.88 0.59
C GLY A 113 -1.46 -3.00 1.35
N VAL A 114 -1.51 -2.59 2.63
CA VAL A 114 -2.74 -2.54 3.42
C VAL A 114 -3.52 -1.27 3.12
N THR A 115 -2.87 -0.11 3.17
CA THR A 115 -3.56 1.17 3.05
C THR A 115 -4.18 1.36 1.67
N SER A 116 -3.50 0.97 0.60
CA SER A 116 -4.07 0.98 -0.75
C SER A 116 -5.26 0.02 -0.92
N ALA A 117 -5.19 -1.17 -0.29
CA ALA A 117 -6.28 -2.13 -0.35
C ALA A 117 -7.58 -1.56 0.26
N THR A 118 -7.46 -0.73 1.30
CA THR A 118 -8.64 -0.12 1.93
C THR A 118 -9.33 0.95 1.09
N LEU A 119 -8.65 1.50 0.09
CA LEU A 119 -9.21 2.45 -0.87
C LEU A 119 -10.06 1.79 -1.97
N CYS A 120 -10.21 0.47 -1.92
CA CYS A 120 -10.94 -0.32 -2.91
C CYS A 120 -12.33 -0.70 -2.43
N ASP A 121 -13.18 -1.18 -3.35
CA ASP A 121 -14.59 -1.51 -3.07
C ASP A 121 -14.73 -2.69 -2.12
N GLY A 122 -13.80 -3.63 -2.18
CA GLY A 122 -13.81 -4.78 -1.29
C GLY A 122 -12.45 -5.45 -1.13
N ILE A 123 -12.32 -6.18 -0.02
CA ILE A 123 -11.13 -6.98 0.28
C ILE A 123 -11.60 -8.37 0.71
N ILE A 124 -11.21 -9.37 -0.07
CA ILE A 124 -11.23 -10.76 0.35
C ILE A 124 -9.82 -11.19 0.73
N ALA A 125 -9.66 -11.93 1.80
CA ALA A 125 -8.36 -12.40 2.25
C ALA A 125 -8.31 -13.92 2.40
N SER A 126 -7.15 -14.49 2.10
CA SER A 126 -6.82 -15.84 2.53
C SER A 126 -6.82 -15.93 4.06
N GLU A 127 -7.20 -17.06 4.62
CA GLU A 127 -7.05 -17.37 6.04
C GLU A 127 -5.60 -17.22 6.55
N LYS A 128 -4.62 -17.32 5.64
CA LYS A 128 -3.19 -17.14 5.94
C LYS A 128 -2.74 -15.67 5.96
N ALA A 129 -3.61 -14.74 5.57
CA ALA A 129 -3.27 -13.33 5.50
C ALA A 129 -3.12 -12.70 6.88
N THR A 130 -2.22 -11.73 6.96
CA THR A 130 -2.06 -10.83 8.09
C THR A 130 -1.89 -9.41 7.59
N PHE A 131 -2.24 -8.43 8.40
CA PHE A 131 -2.20 -7.01 8.03
C PHE A 131 -1.30 -6.25 8.99
N SER A 132 -0.42 -5.40 8.49
CA SER A 132 0.51 -4.65 9.32
C SER A 132 0.81 -3.28 8.73
N THR A 133 0.74 -2.24 9.56
CA THR A 133 1.15 -0.87 9.21
C THR A 133 2.20 -0.38 10.21
N PRO A 134 3.48 -0.78 10.07
CA PRO A 134 4.51 -0.53 11.07
C PRO A 134 5.02 0.92 11.09
N PHE A 135 4.16 1.90 10.81
CA PHE A 135 4.53 3.31 10.66
C PHE A 135 5.18 3.89 11.91
N ALA A 136 4.56 3.69 13.08
CA ALA A 136 5.12 4.16 14.35
C ALA A 136 6.50 3.55 14.66
N ALA A 137 6.69 2.26 14.37
CA ALA A 137 7.96 1.57 14.57
C ALA A 137 9.05 2.04 13.60
N LEU A 138 8.67 2.48 12.40
CA LEU A 138 9.57 3.04 11.40
C LEU A 138 9.83 4.54 11.60
N GLY A 139 9.08 5.20 12.48
CA GLY A 139 9.17 6.65 12.70
C GLY A 139 8.61 7.47 11.54
N ILE A 140 7.64 6.92 10.81
CA ILE A 140 6.91 7.61 9.74
C ILE A 140 5.45 7.81 10.11
N THR A 141 4.79 8.70 9.38
CA THR A 141 3.36 8.99 9.54
C THR A 141 2.50 7.97 8.78
N PRO A 142 1.20 7.85 9.09
CA PRO A 142 0.24 7.15 8.26
C PRO A 142 0.25 7.67 6.82
N GLU A 143 -0.08 6.79 5.86
CA GLU A 143 -0.18 7.10 4.43
C GLU A 143 -1.38 6.38 3.81
N GLY A 144 -1.76 6.75 2.58
CA GLY A 144 -2.85 6.11 1.86
C GLY A 144 -4.20 6.29 2.54
N CYS A 145 -4.46 7.49 3.04
CA CYS A 145 -5.66 7.92 3.75
C CYS A 145 -5.89 7.21 5.08
N SER A 146 -4.94 6.41 5.57
CA SER A 146 -5.13 5.57 6.76
C SER A 146 -5.32 6.37 8.04
N SER A 147 -4.83 7.62 8.11
CA SER A 147 -5.02 8.50 9.28
C SER A 147 -6.50 8.79 9.57
N MET A 148 -7.32 8.81 8.55
CA MET A 148 -8.77 9.07 8.65
C MET A 148 -9.61 7.84 8.30
N HIS A 149 -9.27 7.18 7.18
CA HIS A 149 -10.12 6.14 6.61
C HIS A 149 -10.21 4.88 7.48
N PHE A 150 -9.13 4.50 8.18
CA PHE A 150 -9.15 3.34 9.07
C PHE A 150 -10.16 3.48 10.20
N ALA A 151 -10.31 4.67 10.78
CA ALA A 151 -11.30 4.91 11.83
C ALA A 151 -12.74 4.70 11.33
N ARG A 152 -13.01 5.04 10.08
CA ARG A 152 -14.31 4.80 9.44
C ARG A 152 -14.58 3.33 9.17
N LEU A 153 -13.55 2.55 8.88
CA LEU A 153 -13.67 1.12 8.58
C LEU A 153 -13.78 0.25 9.84
N MET A 154 -12.93 0.51 10.83
CA MET A 154 -12.76 -0.39 11.99
C MET A 154 -12.84 0.29 13.36
N GLY A 155 -13.19 1.56 13.40
CA GLY A 155 -13.31 2.36 14.62
C GLY A 155 -11.97 2.85 15.17
N GLU A 156 -12.02 3.89 15.99
CA GLU A 156 -10.84 4.56 16.57
C GLU A 156 -9.92 3.63 17.37
N SER A 157 -10.49 2.71 18.14
CA SER A 157 -9.73 1.81 19.01
C SER A 157 -8.81 0.88 18.18
N ASN A 158 -9.34 0.21 17.15
CA ASN A 158 -8.55 -0.68 16.30
C ASN A 158 -7.55 0.11 15.46
N THR A 159 -7.91 1.30 15.00
CA THR A 159 -7.03 2.21 14.29
C THR A 159 -5.82 2.60 15.15
N ALA A 160 -6.05 3.02 16.39
CA ALA A 160 -4.98 3.38 17.32
C ALA A 160 -4.04 2.19 17.63
N ARG A 161 -4.60 0.98 17.74
CA ARG A 161 -3.80 -0.25 17.92
C ARG A 161 -2.93 -0.56 16.70
N MET A 162 -3.47 -0.39 15.49
CA MET A 162 -2.79 -0.76 14.25
C MET A 162 -1.76 0.29 13.81
N LEU A 163 -2.12 1.59 13.84
CA LEU A 163 -1.24 2.70 13.42
C LEU A 163 -0.30 3.15 14.54
N GLY A 164 -0.66 2.91 15.79
CA GLY A 164 0.07 3.36 16.97
C GLY A 164 1.23 2.45 17.37
N LYS A 165 1.76 2.72 18.58
CA LYS A 165 2.93 2.01 19.13
C LYS A 165 2.67 0.53 19.42
N GLU A 166 1.42 0.11 19.63
CA GLU A 166 1.06 -1.30 19.81
C GLU A 166 1.46 -2.11 18.57
N GLY A 167 1.26 -1.54 17.34
CA GLY A 167 1.59 -2.19 16.10
C GLY A 167 0.81 -3.49 15.90
N TRP A 168 -0.48 -3.47 16.26
CA TRP A 168 -1.37 -4.63 16.11
C TRP A 168 -1.35 -5.15 14.67
N ARG A 169 -1.23 -6.46 14.56
CA ARG A 169 -1.17 -7.19 13.28
C ARG A 169 -2.31 -8.20 13.22
N PRO A 170 -3.50 -7.79 12.82
CA PRO A 170 -4.63 -8.71 12.74
C PRO A 170 -4.38 -9.86 11.77
N THR A 171 -4.83 -11.04 12.14
CA THR A 171 -5.08 -12.16 11.23
C THR A 171 -6.25 -11.83 10.31
N ALA A 172 -6.51 -12.67 9.30
CA ALA A 172 -7.67 -12.49 8.42
C ALA A 172 -9.00 -12.46 9.20
N GLU A 173 -9.18 -13.37 10.17
CA GLU A 173 -10.38 -13.41 11.01
C GLU A 173 -10.53 -12.17 11.90
N GLU A 174 -9.43 -11.72 12.52
CA GLU A 174 -9.45 -10.50 13.33
C GLU A 174 -9.73 -9.26 12.48
N ALA A 175 -9.16 -9.19 11.27
CA ALA A 175 -9.39 -8.12 10.31
C ALA A 175 -10.85 -8.08 9.81
N LEU A 176 -11.46 -9.25 9.58
CA LEU A 176 -12.87 -9.37 9.25
C LEU A 176 -13.76 -8.88 10.40
N LYS A 177 -13.49 -9.34 11.62
CA LYS A 177 -14.23 -8.93 12.83
C LYS A 177 -14.10 -7.44 13.11
N ALA A 178 -12.94 -6.86 12.82
CA ALA A 178 -12.69 -5.43 12.98
C ALA A 178 -13.35 -4.57 11.90
N GLY A 179 -13.76 -5.14 10.77
CA GLY A 179 -14.32 -4.41 9.63
C GLY A 179 -13.29 -3.93 8.61
N LEU A 180 -12.01 -4.30 8.78
CA LEU A 180 -10.95 -3.96 7.82
C LEU A 180 -11.16 -4.64 6.47
N ILE A 181 -11.60 -5.90 6.48
CA ILE A 181 -11.91 -6.71 5.28
C ILE A 181 -13.36 -7.21 5.32
N GLN A 182 -13.86 -7.76 4.21
CA GLN A 182 -15.26 -8.20 4.08
C GLN A 182 -15.42 -9.71 4.00
N TRP A 183 -14.42 -10.42 3.47
CA TRP A 183 -14.50 -11.87 3.28
C TRP A 183 -13.17 -12.53 3.64
N VAL A 184 -13.29 -13.78 4.09
CA VAL A 184 -12.14 -14.70 4.28
C VAL A 184 -12.46 -15.97 3.53
N ALA A 185 -11.46 -16.52 2.84
CA ALA A 185 -11.56 -17.78 2.13
C ALA A 185 -10.39 -18.71 2.48
N PRO A 186 -10.54 -20.03 2.33
CA PRO A 186 -9.41 -20.95 2.31
C PRO A 186 -8.39 -20.49 1.27
N HIS A 187 -7.12 -20.65 1.58
CA HIS A 187 -6.05 -20.10 0.72
C HIS A 187 -6.15 -20.60 -0.73
N GLU A 188 -6.38 -21.89 -0.90
CA GLU A 188 -6.47 -22.54 -2.21
C GLU A 188 -7.71 -22.12 -3.02
N GLU A 189 -8.73 -21.57 -2.35
CA GLU A 189 -9.99 -21.13 -2.96
C GLU A 189 -10.05 -19.62 -3.19
N LEU A 190 -9.06 -18.86 -2.70
CA LEU A 190 -9.07 -17.40 -2.72
C LEU A 190 -9.34 -16.84 -4.11
N GLY A 191 -8.65 -17.36 -5.13
CA GLY A 191 -8.81 -16.88 -6.51
C GLY A 191 -10.20 -17.16 -7.07
N GLN A 192 -10.77 -18.32 -6.75
CA GLN A 192 -12.12 -18.70 -7.17
C GLN A 192 -13.17 -17.81 -6.49
N GLU A 193 -13.03 -17.59 -5.18
CA GLU A 193 -13.95 -16.74 -4.43
C GLU A 193 -13.87 -15.27 -4.83
N ALA A 194 -12.65 -14.75 -5.07
CA ALA A 194 -12.49 -13.41 -5.60
C ALA A 194 -13.17 -13.25 -6.95
N ARG A 195 -13.02 -14.25 -7.85
CA ARG A 195 -13.70 -14.25 -9.13
C ARG A 195 -15.22 -14.32 -8.98
N ARG A 196 -15.74 -15.13 -8.07
CA ARG A 196 -17.19 -15.23 -7.78
C ARG A 196 -17.75 -13.87 -7.37
N ILE A 197 -17.09 -13.18 -6.42
CA ILE A 197 -17.51 -11.84 -5.97
C ILE A 197 -17.47 -10.84 -7.12
N ALA A 198 -16.40 -10.85 -7.92
CA ALA A 198 -16.28 -9.95 -9.07
C ALA A 198 -17.40 -10.17 -10.09
N LEU A 199 -17.79 -11.43 -10.37
CA LEU A 199 -18.91 -11.75 -11.26
C LEU A 199 -20.26 -11.31 -10.67
N GLU A 200 -20.47 -11.41 -9.36
CA GLU A 200 -21.65 -10.89 -8.68
C GLU A 200 -21.75 -9.36 -8.83
N TRP A 201 -20.63 -8.65 -8.72
CA TRP A 201 -20.57 -7.21 -8.94
C TRP A 201 -20.91 -6.84 -10.39
N ILE A 202 -20.41 -7.62 -11.37
CA ILE A 202 -20.77 -7.45 -12.78
C ILE A 202 -22.27 -7.68 -13.00
N ALA A 203 -22.82 -8.75 -12.43
CA ALA A 203 -24.23 -9.10 -12.58
C ALA A 203 -25.19 -8.07 -11.95
N SER A 204 -24.75 -7.40 -10.89
CA SER A 204 -25.50 -6.33 -10.22
C SER A 204 -25.23 -4.92 -10.79
N ASP A 205 -24.41 -4.82 -11.83
CA ASP A 205 -23.95 -3.55 -12.42
C ASP A 205 -23.37 -2.60 -11.36
N ALA A 206 -22.55 -3.16 -10.45
CA ALA A 206 -21.95 -2.42 -9.36
C ALA A 206 -21.04 -1.28 -9.89
N GLU A 207 -21.20 -0.12 -9.31
CA GLU A 207 -20.38 1.04 -9.58
C GLU A 207 -19.22 1.18 -8.59
N ARG A 208 -18.19 1.93 -8.98
CA ARG A 208 -17.05 2.25 -8.13
C ARG A 208 -17.49 3.01 -6.88
N SER A 209 -17.10 2.53 -5.72
CA SER A 209 -17.46 3.10 -4.43
C SER A 209 -16.30 3.10 -3.43
N PHE A 210 -16.43 3.90 -2.37
CA PHE A 210 -15.47 3.90 -1.27
C PHE A 210 -16.17 3.47 0.01
N ARG A 211 -15.52 2.58 0.73
CA ARG A 211 -16.03 2.05 2.00
C ARG A 211 -16.04 3.12 3.09
N GLY A 212 -16.76 2.88 4.19
CA GLY A 212 -16.81 3.79 5.34
C GLY A 212 -17.44 5.16 5.04
N ALA A 213 -18.35 5.23 4.04
CA ALA A 213 -18.98 6.47 3.60
C ALA A 213 -17.97 7.59 3.25
N SER A 214 -16.83 7.21 2.69
CA SER A 214 -15.81 8.14 2.22
C SER A 214 -16.08 8.58 0.78
N GLU A 215 -15.67 9.79 0.44
CA GLU A 215 -15.78 10.33 -0.91
C GLU A 215 -14.39 10.47 -1.56
N ARG A 216 -14.33 10.37 -2.90
CA ARG A 216 -13.07 10.45 -3.65
C ARG A 216 -12.30 11.72 -3.35
N ASP A 217 -12.95 12.87 -3.43
CA ASP A 217 -12.29 14.16 -3.28
C ASP A 217 -11.78 14.37 -1.85
N GLU A 218 -12.51 13.89 -0.86
CA GLU A 218 -12.07 13.87 0.52
C GLU A 218 -10.83 12.98 0.70
N LEU A 219 -10.85 11.76 0.17
CA LEU A 219 -9.70 10.86 0.22
C LEU A 219 -8.49 11.44 -0.51
N LYS A 220 -8.68 12.11 -1.64
CA LYS A 220 -7.59 12.81 -2.35
C LYS A 220 -6.99 13.94 -1.52
N ALA A 221 -7.81 14.70 -0.81
CA ALA A 221 -7.34 15.76 0.07
C ALA A 221 -6.52 15.20 1.25
N VAL A 222 -6.99 14.10 1.85
CA VAL A 222 -6.26 13.40 2.92
C VAL A 222 -4.95 12.83 2.39
N ASN A 223 -4.96 12.15 1.23
CA ASN A 223 -3.76 11.62 0.60
C ASN A 223 -2.72 12.72 0.33
N ALA A 224 -3.15 13.89 -0.13
CA ALA A 224 -2.26 15.02 -0.35
C ALA A 224 -1.61 15.51 0.95
N SER A 225 -2.38 15.64 2.04
CA SER A 225 -1.87 16.04 3.37
C SER A 225 -0.90 15.00 3.92
N GLU A 226 -1.30 13.72 3.95
CA GLU A 226 -0.46 12.61 4.42
C GLU A 226 0.85 12.50 3.63
N SER A 227 0.83 12.78 2.32
CA SER A 227 2.02 12.74 1.47
C SER A 227 3.05 13.80 1.88
N VAL A 228 2.60 14.99 2.28
CA VAL A 228 3.48 16.04 2.83
C VAL A 228 4.03 15.61 4.19
N GLU A 229 3.16 15.15 5.09
CA GLU A 229 3.53 14.70 6.42
C GLU A 229 4.54 13.53 6.38
N LEU A 230 4.35 12.58 5.46
CA LEU A 230 5.28 11.48 5.22
C LEU A 230 6.65 12.00 4.76
N ALA A 231 6.66 12.93 3.80
CA ALA A 231 7.91 13.53 3.35
C ALA A 231 8.63 14.24 4.50
N ASP A 232 7.94 15.04 5.30
CA ASP A 232 8.49 15.70 6.50
C ASP A 232 9.06 14.67 7.49
N ALA A 233 8.33 13.59 7.74
CA ALA A 233 8.75 12.51 8.63
C ALA A 233 10.05 11.84 8.15
N LEU A 234 10.17 11.56 6.84
CA LEU A 234 11.37 10.95 6.25
C LEU A 234 12.64 11.83 6.36
N PHE A 235 12.48 13.15 6.44
CA PHE A 235 13.57 14.10 6.70
C PHE A 235 13.77 14.43 8.18
N SER A 236 12.97 13.83 9.07
CA SER A 236 13.07 14.07 10.51
C SER A 236 14.27 13.37 11.15
N ALA A 237 14.80 13.95 12.24
CA ALA A 237 15.87 13.32 13.00
C ALA A 237 15.48 11.95 13.59
N PRO A 238 14.26 11.75 14.13
CA PRO A 238 13.82 10.45 14.62
C PRO A 238 13.87 9.35 13.55
N PHE A 239 13.36 9.61 12.34
CA PHE A 239 13.39 8.65 11.24
C PHE A 239 14.82 8.31 10.82
N ILE A 240 15.65 9.32 10.58
CA ILE A 240 17.05 9.15 10.16
C ILE A 240 17.82 8.32 11.19
N LYS A 241 17.60 8.60 12.50
CA LYS A 241 18.19 7.81 13.58
C LYS A 241 17.68 6.38 13.62
N ALA A 242 16.38 6.16 13.46
CA ALA A 242 15.79 4.81 13.43
C ALA A 242 16.36 3.97 12.27
N GLN A 243 16.51 4.56 11.08
CA GLN A 243 17.13 3.90 9.94
C GLN A 243 18.61 3.56 10.20
N PHE A 244 19.37 4.49 10.78
CA PHE A 244 20.75 4.22 11.20
C PHE A 244 20.83 3.02 12.17
N ASP A 245 20.03 3.03 13.23
CA ASP A 245 20.04 1.97 14.25
C ASP A 245 19.62 0.62 13.65
N PHE A 246 18.60 0.60 12.79
CA PHE A 246 18.15 -0.60 12.08
C PHE A 246 19.24 -1.18 11.17
N LEU A 247 19.85 -0.36 10.32
CA LEU A 247 20.89 -0.80 9.40
C LEU A 247 22.15 -1.30 10.14
N ARG A 248 22.51 -0.62 11.23
CA ARG A 248 23.60 -1.03 12.12
C ARG A 248 23.32 -2.40 12.76
N SER A 249 22.11 -2.65 13.23
CA SER A 249 21.70 -3.94 13.80
C SER A 249 21.79 -5.09 12.78
N LYS A 250 21.55 -4.79 11.50
CA LYS A 250 21.68 -5.72 10.37
C LYS A 250 23.11 -5.80 9.81
N LYS A 251 24.08 -5.16 10.45
CA LYS A 251 25.50 -5.10 10.02
C LYS A 251 25.70 -4.51 8.62
N LYS A 252 24.75 -3.69 8.13
CA LYS A 252 24.84 -2.98 6.85
C LYS A 252 25.56 -1.64 7.03
N TRP A 253 26.87 -1.67 7.24
CA TRP A 253 27.69 -0.52 7.68
C TRP A 253 27.70 0.64 6.68
N GLY A 254 27.79 0.38 5.37
CA GLY A 254 27.80 1.43 4.34
C GLY A 254 26.53 2.29 4.36
N PRO A 255 25.34 1.71 4.18
CA PRO A 255 24.07 2.45 4.33
C PRO A 255 23.89 3.08 5.71
N ALA A 256 24.32 2.41 6.80
CA ALA A 256 24.25 3.00 8.14
C ALA A 256 25.09 4.27 8.27
N ALA A 257 26.33 4.27 7.71
CA ALA A 257 27.20 5.44 7.71
C ALA A 257 26.57 6.62 6.96
N MET A 258 25.85 6.35 5.85
CA MET A 258 25.10 7.39 5.13
C MET A 258 24.06 8.08 6.02
N PHE A 259 23.23 7.29 6.72
CA PHE A 259 22.21 7.85 7.63
C PHE A 259 22.84 8.59 8.82
N LEU A 260 23.98 8.11 9.34
CA LEU A 260 24.71 8.82 10.38
C LEU A 260 25.20 10.19 9.88
N THR A 261 25.76 10.23 8.67
CA THR A 261 26.20 11.48 8.04
C THR A 261 25.02 12.43 7.85
N MET A 262 23.89 11.93 7.34
CA MET A 262 22.67 12.73 7.22
C MET A 262 22.20 13.29 8.57
N LEU A 263 22.27 12.50 9.64
CA LEU A 263 21.87 12.93 10.97
C LEU A 263 22.78 14.03 11.51
N ILE A 264 24.11 13.86 11.40
CA ILE A 264 25.10 14.83 11.87
C ILE A 264 25.00 16.15 11.08
N THR A 265 24.83 16.07 9.77
CA THR A 265 24.76 17.25 8.90
C THR A 265 23.36 17.87 8.82
N ARG A 266 22.35 17.26 9.46
CA ARG A 266 20.96 17.73 9.43
C ARG A 266 20.78 19.21 9.73
N PRO A 267 21.45 19.81 10.73
CA PRO A 267 21.31 21.25 11.02
C PRO A 267 21.67 22.18 9.86
N LEU A 268 22.47 21.68 8.91
CA LEU A 268 22.88 22.43 7.72
C LEU A 268 21.86 22.31 6.58
N TRP A 269 21.52 21.08 6.19
CA TRP A 269 20.67 20.84 5.03
C TRP A 269 19.16 20.97 5.32
N SER A 270 18.71 20.82 6.58
CA SER A 270 17.29 21.02 6.92
C SER A 270 16.81 22.47 6.73
N ARG A 271 17.73 23.42 6.66
CA ARG A 271 17.43 24.81 6.31
C ARG A 271 17.09 24.99 4.83
N LEU A 272 17.30 23.95 4.02
CA LEU A 272 17.03 23.95 2.58
C LEU A 272 15.68 23.26 2.24
N LEU A 273 14.95 22.74 3.25
CA LEU A 273 13.57 22.25 3.13
C LEU A 273 12.59 23.42 3.18
#